data_4b7c9ebe29b9def3bf9145e567f290e9
#
_entry.id   4b7c9ebe29b9def3bf9145e567f290e9
#
_cell.length_a   1.000
_cell.length_b   1.000
_cell.length_c   1.000
_cell.angle_alpha   90.00
_cell.angle_beta   90.00
_cell.angle_gamma   90.00
#
_symmetry.space_group_name_H-M   'P 1'
#
loop_
_entity.id
_entity.type
_entity.pdbx_description
1 polymer ?
#
loop_
_entity_poly.entity_id
_entity_poly.type
_entity_poly.pdbx_seq_one_letter_code
_entity_poly.pdbx_strand_id
1 'polypeptide(L)'
;ISNKLFNLRGALSMANPGPNTNGSQFFIVQDKNVPKRMIKEMDAAGYPKEIVKAYKQGGTPWLDGRHTVFGQVIDGMDVVDEIAKVPRDKANDKPKEDVIIKNIQIED
;
A
#
# COMPACT_ATOMS: atom_id res chain seq x y z
N ILE A 1 -1.34 15.31 -4.75
CA ILE A 1 -0.77 13.98 -4.98
C ILE A 1 0.48 14.10 -5.85
N SER A 2 1.55 13.52 -5.40
CA SER A 2 2.81 13.56 -6.12
C SER A 2 2.82 12.58 -7.29
N ASN A 3 3.28 13.03 -8.46
CA ASN A 3 3.53 12.16 -9.60
C ASN A 3 4.77 11.28 -9.41
N LYS A 4 5.51 11.48 -8.31
CA LYS A 4 6.75 10.77 -8.00
C LYS A 4 6.57 9.66 -6.97
N LEU A 5 5.40 9.58 -6.32
CA LEU A 5 5.12 8.60 -5.26
C LEU A 5 3.97 7.70 -5.69
N PHE A 6 4.21 6.41 -5.65
CA PHE A 6 3.28 5.41 -6.15
C PHE A 6 3.01 4.36 -5.07
N ASN A 7 1.84 3.71 -5.16
CA ASN A 7 1.41 2.68 -4.22
C ASN A 7 2.07 1.33 -4.52
N LEU A 8 3.39 1.30 -4.49
CA LEU A 8 4.18 0.09 -4.62
C LEU A 8 4.05 -0.76 -3.36
N ARG A 9 4.39 -2.05 -3.48
CA ARG A 9 4.46 -2.92 -2.30
C ARG A 9 5.38 -2.31 -1.25
N GLY A 10 4.90 -2.18 -0.02
CA GLY A 10 5.61 -1.54 1.08
C GLY A 10 5.36 -0.05 1.23
N ALA A 11 4.59 0.56 0.33
CA ALA A 11 4.23 1.98 0.48
C ALA A 11 3.36 2.20 1.70
N LEU A 12 3.60 3.31 2.41
CA LEU A 12 2.69 3.81 3.45
C LEU A 12 1.82 4.87 2.81
N SER A 13 0.51 4.66 2.85
CA SER A 13 -0.47 5.57 2.26
C SER A 13 -1.50 5.99 3.28
N MET A 14 -2.02 7.21 3.14
CA MET A 14 -3.10 7.69 3.98
C MET A 14 -4.43 7.07 3.57
N ALA A 15 -5.14 6.50 4.54
CA ALA A 15 -6.49 6.03 4.31
C ALA A 15 -7.42 7.23 4.11
N ASN A 16 -8.35 7.09 3.17
CA ASN A 16 -9.21 8.19 2.76
C ASN A 16 -10.56 7.62 2.30
N PRO A 17 -11.60 7.67 3.15
CA PRO A 17 -12.92 7.14 2.78
C PRO A 17 -13.66 8.00 1.76
N GLY A 18 -13.14 9.19 1.41
CA GLY A 18 -13.72 10.07 0.40
C GLY A 18 -12.92 11.35 0.27
N PRO A 19 -13.28 12.24 -0.66
CA PRO A 19 -12.58 13.51 -0.85
C PRO A 19 -12.61 14.35 0.43
N ASN A 20 -11.47 14.96 0.76
CA ASN A 20 -11.33 15.86 1.90
C ASN A 20 -11.64 15.22 3.26
N THR A 21 -11.48 13.90 3.37
CA THR A 21 -11.75 13.16 4.60
C THR A 21 -10.48 12.59 5.24
N ASN A 22 -9.35 13.27 5.07
CA ASN A 22 -8.07 12.84 5.61
C ASN A 22 -8.13 12.77 7.13
N GLY A 23 -7.97 11.57 7.68
CA GLY A 23 -7.88 11.33 9.10
C GLY A 23 -6.48 10.87 9.49
N SER A 24 -6.37 10.24 10.65
CA SER A 24 -5.12 9.70 11.17
C SER A 24 -4.86 8.24 10.73
N GLN A 25 -5.72 7.67 9.92
CA GLN A 25 -5.58 6.28 9.50
C GLN A 25 -4.64 6.17 8.30
N PHE A 26 -3.83 5.13 8.31
CA PHE A 26 -2.94 4.83 7.19
C PHE A 26 -2.98 3.32 6.92
N PHE A 27 -2.44 2.93 5.78
CA PHE A 27 -2.27 1.53 5.45
C PHE A 27 -0.89 1.29 4.83
N ILE A 28 -0.47 0.03 4.86
CA ILE A 28 0.76 -0.43 4.21
C ILE A 28 0.35 -1.31 3.04
N VAL A 29 0.83 -0.99 1.84
CA VAL A 29 0.52 -1.76 0.65
C VAL A 29 1.23 -3.11 0.74
N GLN A 30 0.47 -4.19 0.78
CA GLN A 30 0.99 -5.54 0.98
C GLN A 30 0.86 -6.43 -0.25
N ASP A 31 -0.06 -6.14 -1.16
CA ASP A 31 -0.38 -6.98 -2.31
C ASP A 31 0.87 -7.36 -3.10
N LYS A 32 1.04 -8.67 -3.35
CA LYS A 32 2.19 -9.20 -4.09
C LYS A 32 1.94 -9.34 -5.59
N ASN A 33 0.68 -9.27 -6.01
CA ASN A 33 0.29 -9.62 -7.36
C ASN A 33 -0.44 -8.46 -8.03
N VAL A 34 0.19 -7.87 -9.03
CA VAL A 34 -0.47 -6.92 -9.93
C VAL A 34 -0.84 -7.69 -11.20
N PRO A 35 -2.12 -7.64 -11.64
CA PRO A 35 -2.51 -8.32 -12.87
C PRO A 35 -1.67 -7.88 -14.07
N LYS A 36 -1.30 -8.83 -14.91
CA LYS A 36 -0.48 -8.56 -16.10
C LYS A 36 -1.14 -7.53 -17.03
N ARG A 37 -2.46 -7.54 -17.10
CA ARG A 37 -3.23 -6.55 -17.88
C ARG A 37 -2.94 -5.13 -17.39
N MET A 38 -2.88 -4.92 -16.07
CA MET A 38 -2.58 -3.60 -15.51
C MET A 38 -1.17 -3.15 -15.81
N ILE A 39 -0.20 -4.07 -15.80
CA ILE A 39 1.18 -3.76 -16.17
C ILE A 39 1.25 -3.23 -17.61
N LYS A 40 0.54 -3.88 -18.53
CA LYS A 40 0.48 -3.42 -19.92
C LYS A 40 -0.19 -2.05 -20.06
N GLU A 41 -1.27 -1.82 -19.29
CA GLU A 41 -1.96 -0.54 -19.28
C GLU A 41 -1.08 0.60 -18.76
N MET A 42 -0.25 0.33 -17.76
CA MET A 42 0.70 1.31 -17.23
C MET A 42 1.73 1.73 -18.28
N ASP A 43 2.28 0.78 -19.04
CA ASP A 43 3.19 1.09 -20.15
C ASP A 43 2.52 2.01 -21.17
N ALA A 44 1.30 1.69 -21.56
CA ALA A 44 0.53 2.50 -22.52
C ALA A 44 0.16 3.88 -21.97
N ALA A 45 -0.01 3.98 -20.64
CA ALA A 45 -0.36 5.24 -19.99
C ALA A 45 0.86 6.15 -19.72
N GLY A 46 2.06 5.69 -20.04
CA GLY A 46 3.26 6.50 -19.90
C GLY A 46 3.89 6.47 -18.51
N TYR A 47 3.61 5.45 -17.70
CA TYR A 47 4.28 5.30 -16.42
C TYR A 47 5.80 5.16 -16.62
N PRO A 48 6.63 5.72 -15.71
CA PRO A 48 8.08 5.51 -15.77
C PRO A 48 8.41 4.02 -15.76
N LYS A 49 9.39 3.62 -16.56
CA LYS A 49 9.76 2.20 -16.70
C LYS A 49 10.17 1.56 -15.40
N GLU A 50 10.87 2.30 -14.53
CA GLU A 50 11.29 1.82 -13.21
C GLU A 50 10.08 1.53 -12.31
N ILE A 51 9.03 2.34 -12.43
CA ILE A 51 7.79 2.16 -11.67
C ILE A 51 7.02 0.95 -12.18
N VAL A 52 6.91 0.77 -13.49
CA VAL A 52 6.27 -0.42 -14.06
C VAL A 52 7.01 -1.68 -13.60
N LYS A 53 8.33 -1.67 -13.63
CA LYS A 53 9.16 -2.78 -13.16
C LYS A 53 8.93 -3.06 -11.67
N ALA A 54 8.84 -2.01 -10.85
CA ALA A 54 8.59 -2.14 -9.41
C ALA A 54 7.20 -2.73 -9.15
N TYR A 55 6.18 -2.36 -9.90
CA TYR A 55 4.84 -2.93 -9.76
C TYR A 55 4.78 -4.42 -10.10
N LYS A 56 5.71 -4.94 -10.90
CA LYS A 56 5.80 -6.38 -11.14
C LYS A 56 6.12 -7.16 -9.86
N GLN A 57 6.68 -6.50 -8.84
CA GLN A 57 6.95 -7.09 -7.53
C GLN A 57 5.77 -6.99 -6.57
N GLY A 58 4.73 -6.27 -6.93
CA GLY A 58 3.53 -6.07 -6.14
C GLY A 58 3.17 -4.60 -6.01
N GLY A 59 2.02 -4.35 -5.40
CA GLY A 59 1.50 -3.02 -5.18
C GLY A 59 0.04 -2.89 -5.58
N THR A 60 -0.47 -1.66 -5.48
CA THR A 60 -1.87 -1.36 -5.76
C THR A 60 -1.96 -0.15 -6.71
N PRO A 61 -1.60 -0.31 -8.00
CA PRO A 61 -1.56 0.83 -8.93
C PRO A 61 -2.90 1.53 -9.10
N TRP A 62 -4.02 0.83 -8.88
CA TRP A 62 -5.35 1.44 -8.95
C TRP A 62 -5.60 2.48 -7.87
N LEU A 63 -4.76 2.57 -6.84
CA LEU A 63 -4.84 3.57 -5.78
C LEU A 63 -4.03 4.82 -6.08
N ASP A 64 -3.18 4.79 -7.12
CA ASP A 64 -2.37 5.94 -7.50
C ASP A 64 -3.28 7.10 -7.90
N GLY A 65 -2.96 8.29 -7.40
CA GLY A 65 -3.77 9.46 -7.60
C GLY A 65 -4.97 9.60 -6.65
N ARG A 66 -5.27 8.59 -5.84
CA ARG A 66 -6.41 8.58 -4.91
C ARG A 66 -6.01 8.63 -3.46
N HIS A 67 -4.85 8.08 -3.14
CA HIS A 67 -4.31 8.02 -1.78
C HIS A 67 -2.92 8.59 -1.78
N THR A 68 -2.62 9.39 -0.74
CA THR A 68 -1.31 10.02 -0.62
C THR A 68 -0.32 9.03 -0.02
N VAL A 69 0.74 8.74 -0.76
CA VAL A 69 1.88 7.95 -0.28
C VAL A 69 2.83 8.90 0.44
N PHE A 70 3.20 8.57 1.67
CA PHE A 70 4.07 9.42 2.48
C PHE A 70 5.31 8.70 3.02
N GLY A 71 5.43 7.41 2.79
CA GLY A 71 6.56 6.65 3.28
C GLY A 71 6.69 5.30 2.59
N GLN A 72 7.74 4.58 2.95
CA GLN A 72 8.06 3.27 2.39
C GLN A 72 8.67 2.39 3.46
N VAL A 73 8.20 1.15 3.57
CA VAL A 73 8.81 0.16 4.44
C VAL A 73 10.18 -0.22 3.87
N ILE A 74 11.21 -0.11 4.68
CA ILE A 74 12.58 -0.48 4.30
C ILE A 74 13.04 -1.76 4.98
N ASP A 75 12.34 -2.21 6.01
CA ASP A 75 12.66 -3.43 6.75
C ASP A 75 11.39 -3.93 7.43
N GLY A 76 11.24 -5.24 7.55
CA GLY A 76 10.10 -5.84 8.25
C GLY A 76 8.87 -6.14 7.38
N MET A 77 8.98 -6.16 6.07
CA MET A 77 7.85 -6.53 5.19
C MET A 77 7.34 -7.95 5.48
N ASP A 78 8.20 -8.85 5.95
CA ASP A 78 7.79 -10.18 6.37
C ASP A 78 6.78 -10.13 7.52
N VAL A 79 6.93 -9.17 8.45
CA VAL A 79 5.98 -8.95 9.53
C VAL A 79 4.65 -8.44 8.97
N VAL A 80 4.68 -7.53 8.01
CA VAL A 80 3.47 -7.04 7.33
C VAL A 80 2.74 -8.20 6.64
N ASP A 81 3.47 -9.08 5.97
CA ASP A 81 2.90 -10.26 5.33
C ASP A 81 2.24 -11.20 6.36
N GLU A 82 2.85 -11.36 7.52
CA GLU A 82 2.27 -12.18 8.60
C GLU A 82 0.98 -11.56 9.14
N ILE A 83 0.94 -10.26 9.31
CA ILE A 83 -0.28 -9.55 9.74
C ILE A 83 -1.40 -9.77 8.72
N ALA A 84 -1.09 -9.75 7.44
CA ALA A 84 -2.08 -9.97 6.38
C ALA A 84 -2.69 -11.38 6.39
N LYS A 85 -2.02 -12.33 7.03
CA LYS A 85 -2.47 -13.73 7.11
C LYS A 85 -3.24 -14.08 8.38
N VAL A 86 -3.33 -13.18 9.36
CA VAL A 86 -4.01 -13.51 10.63
C VAL A 86 -5.49 -13.81 10.40
N PRO A 87 -6.10 -14.65 11.23
CA PRO A 87 -7.54 -14.91 11.14
C PRO A 87 -8.34 -13.61 11.27
N ARG A 88 -9.30 -13.43 10.38
CA ARG A 88 -10.10 -12.22 10.32
C ARG A 88 -11.59 -12.53 10.21
N ASP A 89 -12.40 -11.55 10.59
CA ASP A 89 -13.85 -11.60 10.37
C ASP A 89 -14.11 -11.39 8.88
N LYS A 90 -14.81 -12.33 8.26
CA LYS A 90 -15.09 -12.29 6.81
C LYS A 90 -16.00 -11.14 6.41
N ALA A 91 -16.79 -10.62 7.35
CA ALA A 91 -17.74 -9.57 7.04
C ALA A 91 -17.08 -8.19 6.89
N ASN A 92 -16.02 -7.92 7.67
CA ASN A 92 -15.37 -6.59 7.71
C ASN A 92 -13.85 -6.63 7.65
N ASP A 93 -13.26 -7.81 7.46
CA ASP A 93 -11.81 -8.04 7.41
C ASP A 93 -11.05 -7.65 8.68
N LYS A 94 -11.76 -7.37 9.77
CA LYS A 94 -11.13 -7.07 11.04
C LYS A 94 -10.48 -8.33 11.60
N PRO A 95 -9.19 -8.28 12.05
CA PRO A 95 -8.57 -9.42 12.71
C PRO A 95 -9.39 -9.88 13.91
N LYS A 96 -9.52 -11.21 14.07
CA LYS A 96 -10.25 -11.79 15.21
C LYS A 96 -9.59 -11.46 16.55
N GLU A 97 -8.25 -11.37 16.55
CA GLU A 97 -7.49 -10.83 17.67
C GLU A 97 -6.88 -9.50 17.23
N ASP A 98 -6.98 -8.48 18.06
CA ASP A 98 -6.47 -7.16 17.70
C ASP A 98 -4.97 -7.19 17.45
N VAL A 99 -4.57 -6.59 16.33
CA VAL A 99 -3.17 -6.30 16.02
C VAL A 99 -2.90 -4.87 16.47
N ILE A 100 -2.04 -4.71 17.46
CA ILE A 100 -1.85 -3.43 18.16
C ILE A 100 -0.48 -2.85 17.86
N ILE A 101 -0.46 -1.56 17.51
CA ILE A 101 0.80 -0.79 17.47
C ILE A 101 1.11 -0.39 18.91
N LYS A 102 2.15 -1.01 19.50
CA LYS A 102 2.53 -0.76 20.90
C LYS A 102 3.24 0.56 21.08
N ASN A 103 4.12 0.90 20.18
CA ASN A 103 4.80 2.19 20.18
C ASN A 103 5.30 2.52 18.77
N ILE A 104 5.60 3.78 18.57
CA ILE A 104 6.27 4.27 17.36
C ILE A 104 7.43 5.14 17.84
N GLN A 105 8.63 4.84 17.35
CA GLN A 105 9.82 5.60 17.65
C GLN A 105 10.28 6.31 16.39
N ILE A 106 10.47 7.63 16.50
CA ILE A 106 10.93 8.44 15.37
C ILE A 106 12.42 8.70 15.55
N GLU A 107 13.18 8.38 14.51
CA GLU A 107 14.62 8.56 14.48
C GLU A 107 15.00 9.62 13.45
N ASP A 108 15.93 10.48 13.80
CA ASP A 108 16.46 11.50 12.90
C ASP A 108 17.58 10.96 12.02
#